data_6b7273e8b30f155498a1a99fc199817c
#
_entry.id   6b7273e8b30f155498a1a99fc199817c
#
_cell.length_a   1.000
_cell.length_b   1.000
_cell.length_c   1.000
_cell.angle_alpha   90.00
_cell.angle_beta   90.00
_cell.angle_gamma   90.00
#
_symmetry.space_group_name_H-M   'P 1'
#
loop_
_entity.id
_entity.type
_entity.pdbx_description
1 polymer ?
#
loop_
_entity_poly.entity_id
_entity_poly.type
_entity_poly.pdbx_seq_one_letter_code
_entity_poly.pdbx_strand_id
1 'polypeptide(L)'
;RPHGTATRGMMATILWRMAGSPAPKGNNSFTDVEAGTWYTDAITWTAENGIFLGYGNNKVGPNDSITREQLAAIFFRYADYKGCDMTAKGELDKFRDAGKVSDYARAAMQWAVGSGLIQGKPDGVLDPQGTATRAEIAAMLHRFLEK
;
A
#
# COMPACT_ATOMS: atom_id res chain seq x y z
N ARG A 1 12.36 9.93 9.49
CA ARG A 1 13.39 8.95 9.86
C ARG A 1 13.35 7.80 8.86
N PRO A 2 14.46 7.56 8.13
CA PRO A 2 14.45 6.53 7.07
C PRO A 2 14.22 5.11 7.60
N HIS A 3 14.61 4.84 8.84
CA HIS A 3 14.45 3.52 9.43
C HIS A 3 13.19 3.37 10.27
N GLY A 4 12.40 4.44 10.39
CA GLY A 4 11.13 4.36 11.09
C GLY A 4 10.10 3.61 10.29
N THR A 5 9.09 3.05 10.98
CA THR A 5 7.96 2.42 10.33
C THR A 5 7.01 3.48 9.80
N ALA A 6 6.25 3.12 8.78
CA ALA A 6 5.23 3.99 8.22
C ALA A 6 3.86 3.53 8.66
N THR A 7 2.96 4.49 8.87
CA THR A 7 1.58 4.19 9.22
C THR A 7 0.73 4.11 7.96
N ARG A 8 -0.42 3.47 8.08
CA ARG A 8 -1.39 3.39 6.99
C ARG A 8 -1.88 4.78 6.59
N GLY A 9 -2.09 5.67 7.58
CA GLY A 9 -2.48 7.05 7.29
C GLY A 9 -1.42 7.82 6.52
N MET A 10 -0.14 7.60 6.83
CA MET A 10 0.96 8.21 6.07
C MET A 10 0.93 7.76 4.61
N MET A 11 0.73 6.47 4.37
CA MET A 11 0.71 5.94 3.01
C MET A 11 -0.47 6.51 2.22
N ALA A 12 -1.66 6.56 2.83
CA ALA A 12 -2.82 7.16 2.19
C ALA A 12 -2.54 8.62 1.81
N THR A 13 -1.90 9.36 2.71
CA THR A 13 -1.58 10.77 2.47
C THR A 13 -0.58 10.95 1.34
N ILE A 14 0.41 10.08 1.25
CA ILE A 14 1.39 10.11 0.14
C ILE A 14 0.67 9.93 -1.19
N LEU A 15 -0.17 8.90 -1.31
CA LEU A 15 -0.88 8.64 -2.56
C LEU A 15 -1.86 9.75 -2.92
N TRP A 16 -2.55 10.29 -1.92
CA TRP A 16 -3.48 11.39 -2.10
C TRP A 16 -2.76 12.64 -2.65
N ARG A 17 -1.59 12.96 -2.07
CA ARG A 17 -0.77 14.09 -2.55
C ARG A 17 -0.28 13.86 -3.96
N MET A 18 0.13 12.64 -4.29
CA MET A 18 0.55 12.29 -5.65
C MET A 18 -0.58 12.50 -6.66
N ALA A 19 -1.82 12.34 -6.23
CA ALA A 19 -2.98 12.56 -7.08
C ALA A 19 -3.40 14.02 -7.16
N GLY A 20 -2.69 14.92 -6.49
CA GLY A 20 -2.98 16.36 -6.51
C GLY A 20 -3.85 16.83 -5.35
N SER A 21 -3.93 16.05 -4.30
CA SER A 21 -4.72 16.36 -3.09
C SER A 21 -6.18 16.66 -3.40
N PRO A 22 -6.86 15.79 -4.16
CA PRO A 22 -8.26 16.06 -4.55
C PRO A 22 -9.19 16.03 -3.34
N ALA A 23 -10.18 16.91 -3.34
CA ALA A 23 -11.16 16.93 -2.27
C ALA A 23 -12.03 15.67 -2.32
N PRO A 24 -12.28 15.01 -1.18
CA PRO A 24 -13.22 13.90 -1.14
C PRO A 24 -14.63 14.37 -1.51
N LYS A 25 -15.41 13.48 -2.10
CA LYS A 25 -16.79 13.81 -2.49
C LYS A 25 -17.76 13.72 -1.32
N GLY A 26 -17.45 12.92 -0.32
CA GLY A 26 -18.31 12.73 0.84
C GLY A 26 -17.50 12.42 2.07
N ASN A 27 -18.17 11.87 3.09
CA ASN A 27 -17.54 11.47 4.33
C ASN A 27 -17.23 9.98 4.30
N ASN A 28 -16.23 9.55 5.08
CA ASN A 28 -15.99 8.14 5.26
C ASN A 28 -16.85 7.59 6.40
N SER A 29 -16.99 6.26 6.44
CA SER A 29 -17.74 5.58 7.48
C SER A 29 -16.85 4.90 8.53
N PHE A 30 -15.55 5.18 8.52
CA PHE A 30 -14.62 4.55 9.45
C PHE A 30 -14.78 5.12 10.85
N THR A 31 -14.88 4.22 11.83
CA THR A 31 -15.08 4.65 13.23
C THR A 31 -13.77 5.09 13.89
N ASP A 32 -12.63 4.75 13.31
CA ASP A 32 -11.32 5.10 13.85
C ASP A 32 -10.63 6.24 13.10
N VAL A 33 -11.36 6.98 12.28
CA VAL A 33 -10.83 8.16 11.58
C VAL A 33 -11.51 9.40 12.12
N GLU A 34 -10.75 10.22 12.85
CA GLU A 34 -11.27 11.48 13.37
C GLU A 34 -11.41 12.50 12.24
N ALA A 35 -12.44 13.32 12.33
CA ALA A 35 -12.64 14.40 11.36
C ALA A 35 -11.58 15.49 11.59
N GLY A 36 -11.14 16.09 10.49
CA GLY A 36 -10.28 17.28 10.57
C GLY A 36 -8.83 17.03 10.93
N THR A 37 -8.36 15.79 10.84
CA THR A 37 -6.93 15.50 11.06
C THR A 37 -6.16 15.63 9.74
N TRP A 38 -4.82 15.50 9.84
CA TRP A 38 -3.96 15.62 8.66
C TRP A 38 -4.17 14.49 7.66
N TYR A 39 -4.72 13.34 8.07
CA TYR A 39 -4.94 12.19 7.19
C TYR A 39 -6.41 11.99 6.79
N THR A 40 -7.33 12.77 7.34
CA THR A 40 -8.77 12.52 7.15
C THR A 40 -9.17 12.55 5.69
N ASP A 41 -8.83 13.61 4.97
CA ASP A 41 -9.20 13.76 3.57
C ASP A 41 -8.51 12.70 2.70
N ALA A 42 -7.25 12.40 3.00
CA ALA A 42 -6.50 11.40 2.24
C ALA A 42 -7.14 10.02 2.38
N ILE A 43 -7.49 9.62 3.61
CA ILE A 43 -8.12 8.32 3.84
C ILE A 43 -9.49 8.28 3.17
N THR A 44 -10.27 9.35 3.30
CA THR A 44 -11.59 9.42 2.69
C THR A 44 -11.50 9.29 1.18
N TRP A 45 -10.63 10.05 0.56
CA TRP A 45 -10.45 10.02 -0.89
C TRP A 45 -9.95 8.66 -1.38
N THR A 46 -8.96 8.07 -0.72
CA THR A 46 -8.42 6.78 -1.12
C THR A 46 -9.46 5.67 -0.98
N ALA A 47 -10.32 5.75 0.04
CA ALA A 47 -11.41 4.79 0.21
C ALA A 47 -12.46 4.95 -0.87
N GLU A 48 -12.83 6.19 -1.23
CA GLU A 48 -13.78 6.45 -2.29
C GLU A 48 -13.35 5.87 -3.63
N ASN A 49 -12.05 5.81 -3.86
CA ASN A 49 -11.49 5.34 -5.12
C ASN A 49 -10.99 3.90 -5.07
N GLY A 50 -11.33 3.16 -4.01
CA GLY A 50 -11.00 1.75 -3.89
C GLY A 50 -9.53 1.45 -3.69
N ILE A 51 -8.72 2.44 -3.30
CA ILE A 51 -7.28 2.30 -3.10
C ILE A 51 -7.00 1.74 -1.70
N PHE A 52 -7.59 2.35 -0.68
CA PHE A 52 -7.49 1.88 0.70
C PHE A 52 -8.80 1.26 1.11
N LEU A 53 -8.76 -0.02 1.40
CA LEU A 53 -9.93 -0.73 1.94
C LEU A 53 -9.70 -0.91 3.43
N GLY A 54 -10.74 -0.78 4.22
CA GLY A 54 -10.63 -0.99 5.64
C GLY A 54 -10.43 -2.45 6.02
N TYR A 55 -10.37 -2.70 7.31
CA TYR A 55 -10.20 -4.05 7.85
C TYR A 55 -11.50 -4.88 7.83
N GLY A 56 -12.60 -4.28 7.35
CA GLY A 56 -13.86 -4.99 7.25
C GLY A 56 -14.84 -4.74 8.40
N ASN A 57 -14.42 -4.01 9.43
CA ASN A 57 -15.27 -3.71 10.61
C ASN A 57 -15.44 -2.20 10.79
N ASN A 58 -15.48 -1.47 9.68
CA ASN A 58 -15.54 -0.01 9.64
C ASN A 58 -14.31 0.66 10.27
N LYS A 59 -13.19 -0.04 10.26
CA LYS A 59 -11.91 0.49 10.74
C LYS A 59 -10.87 0.39 9.63
N VAL A 60 -9.98 1.38 9.57
CA VAL A 60 -8.91 1.41 8.57
C VAL A 60 -7.52 1.45 9.19
N GLY A 61 -7.43 1.71 10.50
CA GLY A 61 -6.17 1.72 11.23
C GLY A 61 -5.22 2.82 10.78
N PRO A 62 -5.60 4.11 10.86
CA PRO A 62 -4.74 5.17 10.32
C PRO A 62 -3.38 5.26 11.00
N ASN A 63 -3.32 4.89 12.28
CA ASN A 63 -2.07 4.95 13.05
C ASN A 63 -1.36 3.59 13.15
N ASP A 64 -1.92 2.55 12.53
CA ASP A 64 -1.26 1.25 12.52
C ASP A 64 -0.11 1.25 11.53
N SER A 65 0.94 0.50 11.85
CA SER A 65 2.03 0.27 10.91
C SER A 65 1.54 -0.50 9.70
N ILE A 66 2.02 -0.15 8.52
CA ILE A 66 1.65 -0.85 7.31
C ILE A 66 2.58 -2.04 7.09
N THR A 67 2.02 -3.20 6.76
CA THR A 67 2.83 -4.39 6.45
C THR A 67 3.25 -4.36 4.99
N ARG A 68 4.27 -5.17 4.67
CA ARG A 68 4.80 -5.23 3.31
C ARG A 68 3.75 -5.75 2.32
N GLU A 69 2.93 -6.74 2.70
CA GLU A 69 1.87 -7.20 1.78
C GLU A 69 0.72 -6.21 1.66
N GLN A 70 0.40 -5.47 2.75
CA GLN A 70 -0.59 -4.39 2.67
C GLN A 70 -0.10 -3.30 1.73
N LEU A 71 1.18 -2.97 1.79
CA LEU A 71 1.79 -1.98 0.91
C LEU A 71 1.67 -2.42 -0.56
N ALA A 72 1.97 -3.69 -0.85
CA ALA A 72 1.81 -4.22 -2.20
C ALA A 72 0.37 -4.10 -2.69
N ALA A 73 -0.60 -4.43 -1.84
CA ALA A 73 -2.02 -4.36 -2.20
C ALA A 73 -2.46 -2.93 -2.51
N ILE A 74 -1.99 -1.98 -1.71
CA ILE A 74 -2.34 -0.57 -1.88
C ILE A 74 -1.73 -0.02 -3.17
N PHE A 75 -0.46 -0.31 -3.44
CA PHE A 75 0.18 0.11 -4.69
C PHE A 75 -0.49 -0.51 -5.90
N PHE A 76 -0.89 -1.77 -5.80
CA PHE A 76 -1.60 -2.47 -6.87
C PHE A 76 -2.89 -1.74 -7.22
N ARG A 77 -3.69 -1.40 -6.21
CA ARG A 77 -4.95 -0.68 -6.42
C ARG A 77 -4.72 0.73 -6.95
N TYR A 78 -3.69 1.41 -6.44
CA TYR A 78 -3.37 2.75 -6.92
C TYR A 78 -2.91 2.73 -8.38
N ALA A 79 -2.06 1.78 -8.75
CA ALA A 79 -1.60 1.63 -10.12
C ALA A 79 -2.77 1.35 -11.08
N ASP A 80 -3.70 0.49 -10.66
CA ASP A 80 -4.90 0.21 -11.45
C ASP A 80 -5.76 1.47 -11.60
N TYR A 81 -5.94 2.23 -10.53
CA TYR A 81 -6.64 3.51 -10.55
C TYR A 81 -6.00 4.47 -11.57
N LYS A 82 -4.68 4.49 -11.64
CA LYS A 82 -3.94 5.37 -12.55
C LYS A 82 -3.95 4.88 -14.01
N GLY A 83 -4.47 3.69 -14.25
CA GLY A 83 -4.50 3.13 -15.61
C GLY A 83 -3.19 2.51 -16.04
N CYS A 84 -2.34 2.12 -15.10
CA CYS A 84 -1.08 1.46 -15.42
C CYS A 84 -1.30 0.06 -15.97
N ASP A 85 -0.28 -0.48 -16.66
CA ASP A 85 -0.29 -1.87 -17.10
C ASP A 85 -0.21 -2.79 -15.89
N MET A 86 -1.24 -3.61 -15.70
CA MET A 86 -1.35 -4.50 -14.55
C MET A 86 -1.02 -5.95 -14.88
N THR A 87 -0.39 -6.22 -16.03
CA THR A 87 -0.17 -7.59 -16.50
C THR A 87 1.09 -8.25 -15.95
N ALA A 88 2.02 -7.49 -15.38
CA ALA A 88 3.24 -8.06 -14.83
C ALA A 88 2.91 -9.07 -13.72
N LYS A 89 3.59 -10.21 -13.74
CA LYS A 89 3.35 -11.26 -12.77
C LYS A 89 4.66 -11.98 -12.47
N GLY A 90 5.19 -11.75 -11.28
CA GLY A 90 6.44 -12.37 -10.87
C GLY A 90 6.21 -13.72 -10.21
N GLU A 91 7.28 -14.50 -10.16
CA GLU A 91 7.29 -15.82 -9.51
C GLU A 91 7.54 -15.64 -8.02
N LEU A 92 6.56 -16.00 -7.18
CA LEU A 92 6.74 -15.92 -5.73
C LEU A 92 7.48 -17.13 -5.17
N ASP A 93 7.45 -18.26 -5.85
CA ASP A 93 8.04 -19.50 -5.35
C ASP A 93 9.55 -19.45 -5.13
N LYS A 94 10.22 -18.48 -5.75
CA LYS A 94 11.66 -18.30 -5.50
C LYS A 94 11.96 -17.73 -4.12
N PHE A 95 10.94 -17.29 -3.39
CA PHE A 95 11.10 -16.81 -2.03
C PHE A 95 10.70 -17.90 -1.05
N ARG A 96 11.52 -18.08 0.00
CA ARG A 96 11.31 -19.16 0.97
C ARG A 96 9.97 -19.07 1.69
N ASP A 97 9.45 -17.86 1.85
CA ASP A 97 8.22 -17.61 2.59
C ASP A 97 7.02 -17.27 1.70
N ALA A 98 7.06 -17.68 0.44
CA ALA A 98 5.97 -17.39 -0.50
C ALA A 98 4.61 -17.84 0.05
N GLY A 99 4.57 -18.96 0.78
CA GLY A 99 3.34 -19.48 1.36
C GLY A 99 2.74 -18.63 2.47
N LYS A 100 3.50 -17.66 2.99
CA LYS A 100 3.00 -16.75 4.04
C LYS A 100 2.26 -15.55 3.49
N VAL A 101 2.28 -15.34 2.17
CA VAL A 101 1.52 -14.25 1.57
C VAL A 101 0.03 -14.56 1.71
N SER A 102 -0.72 -13.61 2.27
CA SER A 102 -2.16 -13.77 2.46
C SER A 102 -2.87 -13.85 1.11
N ASP A 103 -3.97 -14.60 1.05
CA ASP A 103 -4.69 -14.79 -0.20
C ASP A 103 -5.11 -13.47 -0.84
N TYR A 104 -5.59 -12.51 -0.03
CA TYR A 104 -6.05 -11.24 -0.56
C TYR A 104 -4.92 -10.43 -1.23
N ALA A 105 -3.67 -10.66 -0.83
CA ALA A 105 -2.53 -9.90 -1.30
C ALA A 105 -1.70 -10.62 -2.36
N ARG A 106 -2.07 -11.86 -2.70
CA ARG A 106 -1.22 -12.68 -3.59
C ARG A 106 -1.07 -12.07 -4.97
N ALA A 107 -2.16 -11.69 -5.61
CA ALA A 107 -2.11 -11.08 -6.94
C ALA A 107 -1.32 -9.78 -6.92
N ALA A 108 -1.52 -8.96 -5.89
CA ALA A 108 -0.78 -7.70 -5.74
C ALA A 108 0.71 -7.95 -5.55
N MET A 109 1.08 -8.95 -4.75
CA MET A 109 2.48 -9.29 -4.53
C MET A 109 3.14 -9.81 -5.81
N GLN A 110 2.43 -10.66 -6.56
CA GLN A 110 2.93 -11.15 -7.86
C GLN A 110 3.20 -9.98 -8.81
N TRP A 111 2.27 -9.04 -8.87
CA TRP A 111 2.43 -7.85 -9.70
C TRP A 111 3.61 -6.99 -9.23
N ALA A 112 3.72 -6.77 -7.92
CA ALA A 112 4.77 -5.92 -7.36
C ALA A 112 6.16 -6.52 -7.61
N VAL A 113 6.30 -7.84 -7.48
CA VAL A 113 7.56 -8.53 -7.76
C VAL A 113 7.84 -8.49 -9.26
N GLY A 114 6.84 -8.80 -10.09
CA GLY A 114 7.01 -8.82 -11.55
C GLY A 114 7.31 -7.45 -12.13
N SER A 115 6.79 -6.39 -11.52
CA SER A 115 7.05 -5.01 -11.93
C SER A 115 8.36 -4.46 -11.38
N GLY A 116 9.03 -5.21 -10.52
CA GLY A 116 10.26 -4.74 -9.89
C GLY A 116 10.06 -3.76 -8.75
N LEU A 117 8.82 -3.54 -8.30
CA LEU A 117 8.54 -2.62 -7.20
C LEU A 117 8.98 -3.19 -5.86
N ILE A 118 8.76 -4.49 -5.66
CA ILE A 118 9.22 -5.19 -4.46
C ILE A 118 10.30 -6.19 -4.87
N GLN A 119 11.44 -6.07 -4.20
CA GLN A 119 12.57 -6.94 -4.43
C GLN A 119 12.83 -7.68 -3.13
N GLY A 120 12.65 -8.81 -2.86
CA GLY A 120 12.82 -9.51 -1.60
C GLY A 120 14.01 -9.02 -0.77
N LYS A 121 14.04 -9.42 0.47
CA LYS A 121 15.14 -9.11 1.37
C LYS A 121 16.37 -9.97 1.03
N PRO A 122 17.59 -9.56 1.49
CA PRO A 122 18.81 -10.29 1.12
C PRO A 122 18.83 -11.77 1.46
N ASP A 123 18.05 -12.19 2.45
CA ASP A 123 17.98 -13.59 2.87
C ASP A 123 16.96 -14.41 2.08
N GLY A 124 16.43 -13.86 0.98
CA GLY A 124 15.54 -14.60 0.09
C GLY A 124 14.10 -14.68 0.56
N VAL A 125 13.64 -13.72 1.35
CA VAL A 125 12.26 -13.69 1.84
C VAL A 125 11.54 -12.43 1.38
N LEU A 126 10.22 -12.52 1.26
CA LEU A 126 9.35 -11.37 1.00
C LEU A 126 8.97 -10.66 2.29
N ASP A 127 8.87 -11.40 3.38
CA ASP A 127 8.45 -10.92 4.70
C ASP A 127 7.10 -10.19 4.61
N PRO A 128 6.03 -10.86 4.14
CA PRO A 128 4.76 -10.18 3.85
C PRO A 128 4.09 -9.56 5.07
N GLN A 129 4.21 -10.16 6.24
CA GLN A 129 3.64 -9.59 7.46
C GLN A 129 4.60 -8.66 8.19
N GLY A 130 5.83 -8.52 7.71
CA GLY A 130 6.79 -7.58 8.29
C GLY A 130 6.36 -6.14 8.03
N THR A 131 6.72 -5.27 8.96
CA THR A 131 6.38 -3.86 8.85
C THR A 131 7.22 -3.19 7.77
N ALA A 132 6.57 -2.43 6.90
CA ALA A 132 7.29 -1.65 5.88
C ALA A 132 7.96 -0.44 6.53
N THR A 133 9.19 -0.16 6.13
CA THR A 133 9.91 1.02 6.58
C THR A 133 9.64 2.19 5.64
N ARG A 134 9.91 3.40 6.12
CA ARG A 134 9.81 4.60 5.27
C ARG A 134 10.77 4.51 4.10
N ALA A 135 11.96 3.93 4.30
CA ALA A 135 12.93 3.76 3.23
C ALA A 135 12.41 2.79 2.15
N GLU A 136 11.73 1.73 2.56
CA GLU A 136 11.14 0.78 1.61
C GLU A 136 10.04 1.44 0.78
N ILE A 137 9.20 2.25 1.42
CA ILE A 137 8.16 2.98 0.70
C ILE A 137 8.78 3.97 -0.29
N ALA A 138 9.80 4.71 0.14
CA ALA A 138 10.49 5.66 -0.74
C ALA A 138 11.10 4.96 -1.95
N ALA A 139 11.71 3.78 -1.74
CA ALA A 139 12.29 3.01 -2.83
C ALA A 139 11.21 2.55 -3.82
N MET A 140 10.06 2.08 -3.32
CA MET A 140 8.95 1.67 -4.17
C MET A 140 8.39 2.83 -4.97
N LEU A 141 8.21 3.99 -4.33
CA LEU A 141 7.73 5.19 -5.01
C LEU A 141 8.67 5.61 -6.13
N HIS A 142 9.98 5.60 -5.85
CA HIS A 142 10.99 5.93 -6.85
C HIS A 142 10.89 5.00 -8.06
N ARG A 143 10.81 3.70 -7.81
CA ARG A 143 10.67 2.71 -8.89
C ARG A 143 9.36 2.87 -9.67
N PHE A 144 8.28 3.15 -8.94
CA PHE A 144 6.97 3.33 -9.57
C PHE A 144 6.95 4.55 -10.50
N LEU A 145 7.56 5.65 -10.07
CA LEU A 145 7.56 6.89 -10.84
C LEU A 145 8.48 6.83 -12.06
N GLU A 146 9.41 5.88 -12.11
CA GLU A 146 10.31 5.71 -13.24
C GLU A 146 9.73 4.83 -14.34
N LYS A 147 8.55 4.28 -14.17
CA LYS A 147 7.95 3.40 -15.16
C LYS A 147 7.23 4.15 -16.27
#